data_b7cb450a1df456c2def0f180ac08470c
#
_entry.id   b7cb450a1df456c2def0f180ac08470c
#
_cell.length_a   1.000
_cell.length_b   1.000
_cell.length_c   1.000
_cell.angle_alpha   90.00
_cell.angle_beta   90.00
_cell.angle_gamma   90.00
#
_symmetry.space_group_name_H-M   'P 1'
#
loop_
_entity.id
_entity.type
_entity.pdbx_description
1 polymer ?
#
loop_
_entity_poly.entity_id
_entity_poly.type
_entity_poly.pdbx_seq_one_letter_code
_entity_poly.pdbx_strand_id
1 'polypeptide(L)'
;MENGRLEKQIRLPLDELKLAFAASCVEGLARKTGKPYIEVYERMSRVGAIENYILKNYDTLHTESREYVLEDVEEYINNKEKSTAC
;
A
#
# COMPACT_ATOMS: atom_id res chain seq x y z
N MET A 1 -24.33 -23.38 8.45
CA MET A 1 -23.27 -24.26 8.15
C MET A 1 -22.49 -23.86 6.95
N GLU A 2 -23.14 -23.82 5.81
CA GLU A 2 -22.51 -23.40 4.61
C GLU A 2 -21.98 -22.00 4.72
N ASN A 3 -22.74 -21.13 5.36
CA ASN A 3 -22.31 -19.73 5.50
C ASN A 3 -21.00 -19.61 6.23
N GLY A 4 -20.85 -20.36 7.30
CA GLY A 4 -19.61 -20.31 8.06
C GLY A 4 -18.44 -20.79 7.25
N ARG A 5 -18.67 -21.79 6.41
CA ARG A 5 -17.62 -22.33 5.59
C ARG A 5 -17.22 -21.33 4.52
N LEU A 6 -18.20 -20.67 3.92
CA LEU A 6 -17.93 -19.66 2.91
C LEU A 6 -17.13 -18.52 3.49
N GLU A 7 -17.50 -18.10 4.69
CA GLU A 7 -16.78 -17.02 5.33
C GLU A 7 -15.33 -17.37 5.54
N LYS A 8 -15.06 -18.62 5.93
CA LYS A 8 -13.68 -19.05 6.10
C LYS A 8 -12.93 -19.04 4.79
N GLN A 9 -13.60 -19.45 3.71
CA GLN A 9 -12.95 -19.54 2.43
C GLN A 9 -12.58 -18.17 1.86
N ILE A 10 -13.44 -17.19 2.08
CA ILE A 10 -13.17 -15.87 1.54
C ILE A 10 -12.42 -14.98 2.51
N ARG A 11 -12.24 -15.45 3.74
CA ARG A 11 -11.49 -14.69 4.71
C ARG A 11 -10.00 -14.91 4.45
N LEU A 12 -9.30 -13.82 4.18
CA LEU A 12 -7.88 -13.87 3.90
C LEU A 12 -7.07 -13.70 5.18
N PRO A 13 -5.90 -14.36 5.27
CA PRO A 13 -5.00 -14.11 6.38
C PRO A 13 -4.60 -12.64 6.41
N LEU A 14 -4.29 -12.15 7.60
CA LEU A 14 -3.93 -10.75 7.76
C LEU A 14 -2.78 -10.35 6.85
N ASP A 15 -1.79 -11.23 6.70
CA ASP A 15 -0.65 -10.92 5.84
C ASP A 15 -1.09 -10.68 4.41
N GLU A 16 -2.01 -11.50 3.90
CA GLU A 16 -2.49 -11.33 2.55
C GLU A 16 -3.32 -10.07 2.40
N LEU A 17 -4.10 -9.74 3.42
CA LEU A 17 -4.86 -8.49 3.40
C LEU A 17 -3.94 -7.29 3.35
N LYS A 18 -2.87 -7.32 4.12
CA LYS A 18 -1.90 -6.24 4.10
C LYS A 18 -1.21 -6.11 2.75
N LEU A 19 -0.85 -7.23 2.15
CA LEU A 19 -0.21 -7.20 0.84
C LEU A 19 -1.18 -6.69 -0.23
N ALA A 20 -2.43 -7.10 -0.15
CA ALA A 20 -3.43 -6.63 -1.09
C ALA A 20 -3.63 -5.12 -0.95
N PHE A 21 -3.62 -4.64 0.28
CA PHE A 21 -3.75 -3.21 0.53
C PHE A 21 -2.56 -2.46 -0.06
N ALA A 22 -1.35 -2.99 0.16
CA ALA A 22 -0.15 -2.35 -0.38
C ALA A 22 -0.20 -2.33 -1.91
N ALA A 23 -0.62 -3.43 -2.52
CA ALA A 23 -0.74 -3.48 -3.98
C ALA A 23 -1.74 -2.44 -4.49
N SER A 24 -2.83 -2.24 -3.76
CA SER A 24 -3.81 -1.26 -4.16
C SER A 24 -3.25 0.16 -4.04
N CYS A 25 -2.34 0.39 -3.11
CA CYS A 25 -1.69 1.69 -3.01
C CYS A 25 -0.79 1.94 -4.20
N VAL A 26 -0.05 0.92 -4.63
CA VAL A 26 0.81 1.06 -5.80
C VAL A 26 -0.05 1.37 -7.03
N GLU A 27 -1.13 0.64 -7.19
CA GLU A 27 -2.03 0.85 -8.32
C GLU A 27 -2.63 2.24 -8.29
N GLY A 28 -3.06 2.68 -7.10
CA GLY A 28 -3.64 4.00 -6.95
C GLY A 28 -2.67 5.11 -7.31
N LEU A 29 -1.42 4.97 -6.86
CA LEU A 29 -0.41 5.96 -7.18
C LEU A 29 -0.05 5.93 -8.66
N ALA A 30 -0.03 4.74 -9.25
CA ALA A 30 0.25 4.65 -10.69
C ALA A 30 -0.81 5.41 -11.48
N ARG A 31 -2.07 5.26 -11.10
CA ARG A 31 -3.14 5.99 -11.76
C ARG A 31 -3.04 7.48 -11.51
N LYS A 32 -2.76 7.86 -10.28
CA LYS A 32 -2.71 9.25 -9.91
C LYS A 32 -1.59 9.98 -10.62
N THR A 33 -0.44 9.33 -10.75
CA THR A 33 0.74 9.96 -11.36
C THR A 33 0.86 9.69 -12.86
N GLY A 34 0.05 8.78 -13.39
CA GLY A 34 0.13 8.45 -14.80
C GLY A 34 1.35 7.63 -15.17
N LYS A 35 1.92 6.93 -14.20
CA LYS A 35 3.13 6.14 -14.42
C LYS A 35 2.82 4.66 -14.41
N PRO A 36 3.66 3.83 -15.06
CA PRO A 36 3.43 2.38 -15.05
C PRO A 36 3.51 1.83 -13.64
N TYR A 37 2.70 0.81 -13.39
CA TYR A 37 2.65 0.16 -12.09
C TYR A 37 4.04 -0.27 -11.61
N ILE A 38 4.79 -0.91 -12.49
CA ILE A 38 6.10 -1.46 -12.09
C ILE A 38 7.07 -0.34 -11.71
N GLU A 39 6.99 0.78 -12.38
CA GLU A 39 7.87 1.91 -12.05
C GLU A 39 7.55 2.44 -10.66
N VAL A 40 6.26 2.58 -10.34
CA VAL A 40 5.84 3.05 -9.03
C VAL A 40 6.25 2.05 -7.96
N TYR A 41 6.04 0.76 -8.24
CA TYR A 41 6.40 -0.28 -7.30
C TYR A 41 7.89 -0.26 -6.98
N GLU A 42 8.73 -0.12 -8.01
CA GLU A 42 10.17 -0.10 -7.78
C GLU A 42 10.59 1.13 -6.99
N ARG A 43 9.95 2.26 -7.26
CA ARG A 43 10.25 3.48 -6.53
C ARG A 43 9.89 3.32 -5.06
N MET A 44 8.72 2.76 -4.78
CA MET A 44 8.30 2.53 -3.41
C MET A 44 9.19 1.53 -2.69
N SER A 45 9.63 0.51 -3.41
CA SER A 45 10.51 -0.50 -2.81
C SER A 45 11.86 0.10 -2.43
N ARG A 46 12.37 0.98 -3.27
CA ARG A 46 13.68 1.58 -3.01
C ARG A 46 13.69 2.37 -1.71
N VAL A 47 12.61 3.04 -1.40
CA VAL A 47 12.56 3.86 -0.18
C VAL A 47 11.90 3.14 0.98
N GLY A 48 11.55 1.87 0.81
CA GLY A 48 10.95 1.09 1.87
C GLY A 48 9.53 1.48 2.19
N ALA A 49 8.82 2.11 1.27
CA ALA A 49 7.48 2.58 1.54
C ALA A 49 6.51 1.44 1.81
N ILE A 50 6.70 0.30 1.15
CA ILE A 50 5.77 -0.80 1.33
C ILE A 50 5.96 -1.44 2.71
N GLU A 51 7.18 -1.83 3.04
CA GLU A 51 7.44 -2.55 4.28
C GLU A 51 7.49 -1.65 5.51
N ASN A 52 8.12 -0.51 5.38
CA ASN A 52 8.37 0.33 6.55
C ASN A 52 7.27 1.33 6.82
N TYR A 53 6.37 1.54 5.86
CA TYR A 53 5.29 2.49 6.05
C TYR A 53 3.92 1.85 5.88
N ILE A 54 3.64 1.27 4.71
CA ILE A 54 2.30 0.76 4.43
C ILE A 54 1.97 -0.46 5.28
N LEU A 55 2.83 -1.46 5.27
CA LEU A 55 2.56 -2.67 6.03
C LEU A 55 2.63 -2.41 7.53
N LYS A 56 3.57 -1.59 7.94
CA LYS A 56 3.74 -1.28 9.35
C LYS A 56 2.55 -0.51 9.91
N ASN A 57 1.96 0.36 9.12
CA ASN A 57 0.85 1.19 9.57
C ASN A 57 -0.48 0.75 9.01
N TYR A 58 -0.59 -0.50 8.61
CA TYR A 58 -1.80 -1.00 7.99
C TYR A 58 -3.05 -0.74 8.82
N ASP A 59 -2.95 -0.96 10.14
CA ASP A 59 -4.11 -0.82 11.00
C ASP A 59 -4.71 0.57 10.93
N THR A 60 -3.87 1.57 10.81
CA THR A 60 -4.35 2.94 10.70
C THR A 60 -4.74 3.29 9.27
N LEU A 61 -3.88 2.94 8.33
CA LEU A 61 -4.06 3.38 6.96
C LEU A 61 -5.30 2.78 6.30
N HIS A 62 -5.60 1.50 6.59
CA HIS A 62 -6.69 0.86 5.88
C HIS A 62 -8.06 1.39 6.29
N THR A 63 -8.13 2.17 7.37
CA THR A 63 -9.39 2.77 7.81
C THR A 63 -9.61 4.16 7.23
N GLU A 64 -8.65 4.68 6.48
CA GLU A 64 -8.75 6.04 5.96
C GLU A 64 -9.15 6.03 4.51
N SER A 65 -9.57 7.19 4.01
CA SER A 65 -9.98 7.27 2.62
C SER A 65 -8.79 7.00 1.71
N ARG A 66 -9.11 6.46 0.53
CA ARG A 66 -8.07 6.14 -0.44
C ARG A 66 -7.24 7.36 -0.80
N GLU A 67 -7.88 8.48 -1.00
CA GLU A 67 -7.19 9.69 -1.39
C GLU A 67 -6.21 10.14 -0.32
N TYR A 68 -6.64 10.06 0.91
CA TYR A 68 -5.79 10.47 2.02
C TYR A 68 -4.58 9.54 2.13
N VAL A 69 -4.82 8.24 2.00
CA VAL A 69 -3.73 7.27 2.07
C VAL A 69 -2.70 7.52 0.97
N LEU A 70 -3.17 7.76 -0.24
CA LEU A 70 -2.26 7.98 -1.36
C LEU A 70 -1.43 9.23 -1.18
N GLU A 71 -2.02 10.30 -0.65
CA GLU A 71 -1.26 11.52 -0.37
C GLU A 71 -0.21 11.26 0.69
N ASP A 72 -0.59 10.51 1.71
CA ASP A 72 0.31 10.18 2.81
C ASP A 72 1.51 9.37 2.31
N VAL A 73 1.22 8.35 1.52
CA VAL A 73 2.27 7.49 0.98
C VAL A 73 3.17 8.29 0.06
N GLU A 74 2.59 9.13 -0.77
CA GLU A 74 3.34 9.96 -1.69
C GLU A 74 4.29 10.89 -0.94
N GLU A 75 3.81 11.46 0.14
CA GLU A 75 4.64 12.33 0.96
C GLU A 75 5.79 11.55 1.58
N TYR A 76 5.52 10.34 2.05
CA TYR A 76 6.56 9.51 2.62
C TYR A 76 7.66 9.22 1.58
N ILE A 77 7.23 8.87 0.37
CA ILE A 77 8.17 8.59 -0.71
C ILE A 77 9.03 9.80 -1.01
N ASN A 78 8.39 10.95 -1.16
CA ASN A 78 9.12 12.17 -1.50
C ASN A 78 10.12 12.54 -0.42
N ASN A 79 9.73 12.40 0.84
CA ASN A 79 10.63 12.73 1.94
C ASN A 79 11.82 11.80 1.99
N LYS A 80 11.61 10.52 1.74
CA LYS A 80 12.70 9.56 1.75
C LYS A 80 13.63 9.77 0.57
N GLU A 81 13.09 10.13 -0.58
CA GLU A 81 13.91 10.38 -1.74
C GLU A 81 14.78 11.62 -1.55
N LYS A 82 14.24 12.61 -0.88
CA LYS A 82 15.03 13.80 -0.56
C LYS A 82 16.19 13.44 0.36
N SER A 83 15.92 12.62 1.37
CA SER A 83 16.94 12.21 2.31
C SER A 83 18.08 11.48 1.63
N THR A 84 17.74 10.59 0.70
CA THR A 84 18.77 9.81 0.03
C THR A 84 19.48 10.60 -1.05
N ALA A 85 18.87 11.65 -1.55
CA ALA A 85 19.48 12.46 -2.59
C ALA A 85 20.62 13.31 -2.04
N CYS A 86 20.63 13.52 -0.74
CA CYS A 86 21.74 14.25 -0.11
C CYS A 86 22.91 13.35 0.26
#